data_0506c796c8d87a149a0610575e253c56
#
_entry.id   0506c796c8d87a149a0610575e253c56
#
_cell.length_a   1.000
_cell.length_b   1.000
_cell.length_c   1.000
_cell.angle_alpha   90.00
_cell.angle_beta   90.00
_cell.angle_gamma   90.00
#
_symmetry.space_group_name_H-M   'P 1'
#
loop_
_entity.id
_entity.type
_entity.pdbx_description
1 polymer ?
#
loop_
_entity_poly.entity_id
_entity_poly.type
_entity_poly.pdbx_seq_one_letter_code
_entity_poly.pdbx_strand_id
1 'polypeptide(L)'
;MKNLTRFLAALLALLMLFAVVACAAESDDGANAATEGKEVEDTTEEIDDDPTHTLPTDISYNYETVTFLIRDAAENVADMSVERVTIDSTTIDKAVYGRNMDVQDQYKVEFLFITCKNTEFAQAVNSAVKSDPEMYDIIVGDGRTVFQGVTSAYYADWNELEYVDLDGEWWSQSARQEWSTAEGRVFAMNGDLSYMSVGNNCAMFFNKTALEDAKITSPYEQVYNNNWTLDVFMATAKQIDGNLNGDDSGSIDSDSFGYATQQWRGPIYATFCAGVSSLVKNADGKYEIGLKNEKVGNVAEKYISFIQESGAAKYETNLSKVRNAFKAERVIFTDDNVKCAVQFKGTGIDFGIVPFPKAEATDDYASLVGSGSNTFAVIKTMSDYKLERASLILEALACYGSRDVIPLYYETILSYQAMQDEHSLNMLRIIKAAGFFDLGHYTNYGQIADIVKLMIEKPATYGSSIYTAIEVVENTTLAELEIWYLLDDLYRK
;
A
#
# COMPACT_ATOMS: atom_id res chain seq x y z
N MET A 1 -2.98 26.82 -33.45
CA MET A 1 -2.26 27.38 -32.29
C MET A 1 -2.64 28.82 -31.92
N LYS A 2 -2.69 29.76 -32.84
CA LYS A 2 -3.06 31.18 -32.52
C LYS A 2 -4.49 31.39 -31.97
N ASN A 3 -5.43 30.51 -32.27
CA ASN A 3 -6.83 30.65 -31.82
C ASN A 3 -7.05 30.05 -30.40
N LEU A 4 -6.24 29.06 -30.03
CA LEU A 4 -6.31 28.42 -28.68
C LEU A 4 -5.76 29.37 -27.59
N THR A 5 -4.68 30.07 -27.90
CA THR A 5 -4.07 31.07 -26.99
C THR A 5 -4.98 32.28 -26.76
N ARG A 6 -5.77 32.67 -27.78
CA ARG A 6 -6.76 33.75 -27.64
C ARG A 6 -7.98 33.31 -26.80
N PHE A 7 -8.38 32.05 -26.87
CA PHE A 7 -9.47 31.48 -26.09
C PHE A 7 -9.10 31.36 -24.62
N LEU A 8 -7.88 30.89 -24.31
CA LEU A 8 -7.34 30.85 -22.95
C LEU A 8 -7.20 32.24 -22.32
N ALA A 9 -6.72 33.22 -23.10
CA ALA A 9 -6.61 34.61 -22.61
C ALA A 9 -7.97 35.25 -22.32
N ALA A 10 -9.00 34.95 -23.13
CA ALA A 10 -10.36 35.41 -22.89
C ALA A 10 -11.02 34.76 -21.67
N LEU A 11 -10.73 33.46 -21.42
CA LEU A 11 -11.22 32.72 -20.24
C LEU A 11 -10.60 33.25 -18.95
N LEU A 12 -9.30 33.57 -18.94
CA LEU A 12 -8.63 34.18 -17.80
C LEU A 12 -9.15 35.59 -17.49
N ALA A 13 -9.42 36.39 -18.53
CA ALA A 13 -9.99 37.73 -18.36
C ALA A 13 -11.43 37.68 -17.82
N LEU A 14 -12.21 36.67 -18.16
CA LEU A 14 -13.56 36.46 -17.64
C LEU A 14 -13.57 36.04 -16.16
N LEU A 15 -12.59 35.21 -15.74
CA LEU A 15 -12.42 34.80 -14.33
C LEU A 15 -12.00 35.97 -13.42
N MET A 16 -11.21 36.92 -13.93
CA MET A 16 -10.83 38.10 -13.17
C MET A 16 -12.01 39.12 -13.03
N LEU A 17 -12.98 39.14 -13.94
CA LEU A 17 -14.15 39.99 -13.86
C LEU A 17 -15.17 39.54 -12.79
N PHE A 18 -15.23 38.27 -12.45
CA PHE A 18 -16.08 37.75 -11.40
C PHE A 18 -15.54 37.99 -9.98
N ALA A 19 -14.23 38.23 -9.82
CA ALA A 19 -13.61 38.53 -8.53
C ALA A 19 -13.87 39.98 -8.05
N VAL A 20 -14.30 40.90 -8.94
CA VAL A 20 -14.49 42.33 -8.63
C VAL A 20 -15.92 42.66 -8.28
N VAL A 21 -16.90 41.78 -8.52
CA VAL A 21 -18.33 42.06 -8.28
C VAL A 21 -18.83 41.63 -6.89
N ALA A 22 -18.02 40.95 -6.10
CA ALA A 22 -18.40 40.47 -4.78
C ALA A 22 -18.17 41.50 -3.62
N CYS A 23 -17.68 42.71 -3.91
CA CYS A 23 -17.40 43.74 -2.89
C CYS A 23 -18.08 45.07 -3.17
N ALA A 24 -19.42 45.08 -3.49
CA ALA A 24 -20.17 46.32 -3.58
C ALA A 24 -21.65 46.14 -3.21
N ALA A 25 -21.96 46.15 -1.93
CA ALA A 25 -23.24 46.52 -1.29
C ALA A 25 -23.01 46.40 0.23
N GLU A 26 -22.95 47.43 0.93
CA GLU A 26 -23.83 48.38 1.55
C GLU A 26 -23.04 49.45 2.31
N SER A 27 -23.44 50.66 2.10
CA SER A 27 -23.02 51.85 2.79
C SER A 27 -24.14 52.28 3.77
N ASP A 28 -23.87 52.85 4.89
CA ASP A 28 -24.03 54.28 5.13
C ASP A 28 -23.73 54.66 6.60
N ASP A 29 -23.20 55.87 6.71
CA ASP A 29 -23.15 56.79 7.86
C ASP A 29 -22.04 56.71 8.94
N GLY A 30 -21.18 57.73 8.87
CA GLY A 30 -20.87 58.53 10.03
C GLY A 30 -19.40 58.63 10.47
N ALA A 31 -18.73 59.74 10.02
CA ALA A 31 -17.75 60.53 10.77
C ALA A 31 -16.33 60.03 11.11
N ASN A 32 -15.36 60.63 10.40
CA ASN A 32 -14.06 61.16 10.80
C ASN A 32 -13.29 60.54 11.99
N ALA A 33 -12.16 59.92 11.70
CA ALA A 33 -10.85 60.23 12.35
C ALA A 33 -9.70 59.58 11.55
N ALA A 34 -8.73 60.40 11.17
CA ALA A 34 -7.50 59.98 10.54
C ALA A 34 -6.68 59.11 11.49
N THR A 35 -6.27 57.95 11.02
CA THR A 35 -5.15 57.22 11.61
C THR A 35 -4.33 56.54 10.50
N GLU A 36 -3.03 56.76 10.57
CA GLU A 36 -2.01 56.35 9.63
C GLU A 36 -2.13 54.84 9.27
N GLY A 37 -2.08 54.55 7.96
CA GLY A 37 -2.00 53.20 7.46
C GLY A 37 -0.70 52.51 7.85
N LYS A 38 -0.78 51.49 8.68
CA LYS A 38 0.20 50.42 8.68
C LYS A 38 -0.13 49.50 7.51
N GLU A 39 0.78 49.40 6.54
CA GLU A 39 0.84 48.28 5.60
C GLU A 39 0.92 47.01 6.44
N VAL A 40 -0.12 46.18 6.36
CA VAL A 40 -0.06 44.79 6.79
C VAL A 40 0.71 44.10 5.68
N GLU A 41 2.00 43.81 5.91
CA GLU A 41 2.71 42.82 5.12
C GLU A 41 1.91 41.52 5.22
N ASP A 42 1.31 41.13 4.12
CA ASP A 42 0.72 39.80 3.91
C ASP A 42 1.89 38.80 3.78
N THR A 43 2.44 38.40 4.92
CA THR A 43 3.35 37.25 4.99
C THR A 43 2.49 36.00 4.96
N THR A 44 1.97 35.66 3.79
CA THR A 44 1.72 34.25 3.46
C THR A 44 3.11 33.64 3.38
N GLU A 45 3.58 33.04 4.48
CA GLU A 45 4.66 32.06 4.42
C GLU A 45 4.21 31.02 3.39
N GLU A 46 4.89 30.97 2.24
CA GLU A 46 4.79 29.82 1.33
C GLU A 46 5.17 28.60 2.18
N ILE A 47 4.21 27.74 2.45
CA ILE A 47 4.49 26.45 3.08
C ILE A 47 5.39 25.72 2.07
N ASP A 48 6.62 25.52 2.47
CA ASP A 48 7.60 24.77 1.68
C ASP A 48 7.27 23.29 1.78
N ASP A 49 6.53 22.77 0.81
CA ASP A 49 6.06 21.39 0.75
C ASP A 49 7.15 20.41 0.24
N ASP A 50 8.39 20.86 -0.01
CA ASP A 50 9.47 19.97 -0.47
C ASP A 50 10.14 19.26 0.72
N PRO A 51 9.90 17.95 0.93
CA PRO A 51 10.45 17.21 2.06
C PRO A 51 11.99 17.15 2.06
N THR A 52 12.64 17.39 0.92
CA THR A 52 14.11 17.34 0.84
C THR A 52 14.77 18.53 1.52
N HIS A 53 14.04 19.62 1.81
CA HIS A 53 14.56 20.77 2.54
C HIS A 53 14.79 20.50 4.04
N THR A 54 14.25 19.41 4.59
CA THR A 54 14.54 18.97 5.97
C THR A 54 15.89 18.28 6.10
N LEU A 55 16.48 17.84 4.97
CA LEU A 55 17.70 17.05 4.94
C LEU A 55 18.96 17.90 5.18
N PRO A 56 19.97 17.42 5.95
CA PRO A 56 21.25 18.12 6.11
C PRO A 56 22.00 18.17 4.78
N THR A 57 22.67 19.32 4.51
CA THR A 57 23.38 19.57 3.24
C THR A 57 24.89 19.58 3.38
N ASP A 58 25.43 19.52 4.59
CA ASP A 58 26.85 19.69 4.91
C ASP A 58 27.56 18.36 5.24
N ILE A 59 26.88 17.22 5.03
CA ILE A 59 27.41 15.87 5.28
C ILE A 59 27.95 15.26 4.00
N SER A 60 29.11 14.61 4.09
CA SER A 60 29.75 13.90 2.96
C SER A 60 30.48 12.66 3.44
N TYR A 61 30.24 11.54 2.75
CA TYR A 61 30.86 10.23 3.06
C TYR A 61 31.96 9.83 2.07
N ASN A 62 32.54 10.76 1.33
CA ASN A 62 33.72 10.58 0.48
C ASN A 62 33.62 9.39 -0.50
N TYR A 63 32.44 9.14 -1.08
CA TYR A 63 32.15 8.02 -1.98
C TYR A 63 32.28 6.62 -1.35
N GLU A 64 32.08 6.54 -0.03
CA GLU A 64 31.97 5.24 0.62
C GLU A 64 30.73 4.49 0.13
N THR A 65 30.86 3.15 0.07
CA THR A 65 29.78 2.29 -0.39
C THR A 65 28.72 2.10 0.69
N VAL A 66 27.46 2.29 0.32
CA VAL A 66 26.26 1.90 1.09
C VAL A 66 25.69 0.64 0.46
N THR A 67 25.74 -0.47 1.20
CA THR A 67 25.35 -1.79 0.71
C THR A 67 23.94 -2.16 1.13
N PHE A 68 23.09 -2.43 0.14
CA PHE A 68 21.74 -2.91 0.34
C PHE A 68 21.66 -4.42 0.10
N LEU A 69 21.11 -5.18 1.05
CA LEU A 69 20.66 -6.54 0.80
C LEU A 69 19.20 -6.51 0.34
N ILE A 70 18.91 -6.89 -0.90
CA ILE A 70 17.58 -6.86 -1.48
C ILE A 70 17.09 -8.27 -1.78
N ARG A 71 15.79 -8.53 -1.51
CA ARG A 71 15.11 -9.73 -1.99
C ARG A 71 15.19 -9.83 -3.51
N ASP A 72 15.63 -11.00 -4.01
CA ASP A 72 15.71 -11.33 -5.45
C ASP A 72 14.32 -11.63 -6.02
N ALA A 73 13.54 -10.56 -6.25
CA ALA A 73 12.31 -10.59 -7.02
C ALA A 73 12.30 -9.34 -7.90
N ALA A 74 11.99 -9.50 -9.18
CA ALA A 74 12.13 -8.45 -10.19
C ALA A 74 11.47 -7.11 -9.76
N GLU A 75 10.29 -7.17 -9.15
CA GLU A 75 9.57 -5.99 -8.69
C GLU A 75 10.27 -5.31 -7.48
N ASN A 76 10.76 -6.10 -6.51
CA ASN A 76 11.46 -5.58 -5.34
C ASN A 76 12.80 -4.94 -5.74
N VAL A 77 13.49 -5.54 -6.70
CA VAL A 77 14.75 -5.00 -7.23
C VAL A 77 14.47 -3.70 -8.01
N ALA A 78 13.50 -3.68 -8.92
CA ALA A 78 13.18 -2.51 -9.74
C ALA A 78 12.75 -1.28 -8.93
N ASP A 79 12.11 -1.49 -7.78
CA ASP A 79 11.73 -0.44 -6.84
C ASP A 79 12.93 0.27 -6.18
N MET A 80 14.05 -0.44 -6.06
CA MET A 80 15.24 0.07 -5.36
C MET A 80 16.42 0.33 -6.28
N SER A 81 16.57 -0.46 -7.33
CA SER A 81 17.79 -0.50 -8.14
C SER A 81 17.48 -0.48 -9.63
N VAL A 82 17.87 0.61 -10.29
CA VAL A 82 17.92 0.72 -11.74
C VAL A 82 19.37 1.02 -12.11
N GLU A 83 20.08 0.04 -12.69
CA GLU A 83 21.51 0.17 -12.97
C GLU A 83 21.83 1.29 -13.97
N ARG A 84 20.97 1.50 -14.96
CA ARG A 84 21.11 2.55 -15.94
C ARG A 84 19.78 2.88 -16.63
N VAL A 85 19.65 4.13 -17.04
CA VAL A 85 18.55 4.57 -17.90
C VAL A 85 18.91 4.38 -19.37
N THR A 86 17.99 3.77 -20.13
CA THR A 86 18.07 3.56 -21.58
C THR A 86 16.87 4.18 -22.27
N ILE A 87 16.81 4.10 -23.61
CA ILE A 87 15.63 4.56 -24.38
C ILE A 87 14.37 3.75 -24.01
N ASP A 88 14.54 2.49 -23.60
CA ASP A 88 13.45 1.57 -23.24
C ASP A 88 13.05 1.65 -21.76
N SER A 89 13.76 2.43 -20.94
CA SER A 89 13.45 2.61 -19.52
C SER A 89 12.11 3.31 -19.35
N THR A 90 11.27 2.78 -18.45
CA THR A 90 9.98 3.37 -18.10
C THR A 90 10.15 4.72 -17.38
N THR A 91 9.07 5.48 -17.24
CA THR A 91 9.08 6.73 -16.46
C THR A 91 9.48 6.44 -14.99
N ILE A 92 8.99 5.33 -14.43
CA ILE A 92 9.32 4.93 -13.07
C ILE A 92 10.79 4.50 -12.94
N ASP A 93 11.34 3.75 -13.90
CA ASP A 93 12.76 3.41 -13.88
C ASP A 93 13.64 4.66 -13.85
N LYS A 94 13.26 5.67 -14.62
CA LYS A 94 13.96 6.97 -14.68
C LYS A 94 13.86 7.72 -13.35
N ALA A 95 12.69 7.69 -12.69
CA ALA A 95 12.47 8.33 -11.40
C ALA A 95 13.28 7.65 -10.29
N VAL A 96 13.26 6.32 -10.22
CA VAL A 96 14.05 5.54 -9.24
C VAL A 96 15.53 5.77 -9.45
N TYR A 97 16.00 5.75 -10.70
CA TYR A 97 17.39 6.06 -11.04
C TYR A 97 17.78 7.48 -10.61
N GLY A 98 16.95 8.48 -10.94
CA GLY A 98 17.17 9.88 -10.58
C GLY A 98 17.27 10.07 -9.07
N ARG A 99 16.28 9.57 -8.31
CA ARG A 99 16.29 9.57 -6.85
C ARG A 99 17.61 9.01 -6.28
N ASN A 100 18.03 7.85 -6.77
CA ASN A 100 19.25 7.22 -6.27
C ASN A 100 20.50 8.06 -6.60
N MET A 101 20.56 8.65 -7.80
CA MET A 101 21.66 9.53 -8.18
C MET A 101 21.72 10.80 -7.35
N ASP A 102 20.57 11.45 -7.11
CA ASP A 102 20.48 12.67 -6.32
C ASP A 102 20.98 12.44 -4.89
N VAL A 103 20.55 11.34 -4.24
CA VAL A 103 21.00 10.97 -2.89
C VAL A 103 22.49 10.66 -2.87
N GLN A 104 23.01 9.89 -3.86
CA GLN A 104 24.43 9.57 -3.98
C GLN A 104 25.27 10.84 -4.19
N ASP A 105 24.81 11.73 -5.04
CA ASP A 105 25.52 12.99 -5.34
C ASP A 105 25.49 13.96 -4.16
N GLN A 106 24.38 14.06 -3.42
CA GLN A 106 24.26 14.92 -2.25
C GLN A 106 25.22 14.49 -1.14
N TYR A 107 25.22 13.20 -0.79
CA TYR A 107 26.00 12.70 0.36
C TYR A 107 27.35 12.10 -0.01
N LYS A 108 27.72 12.11 -1.30
CA LYS A 108 28.95 11.49 -1.81
C LYS A 108 29.10 10.04 -1.34
N VAL A 109 28.09 9.21 -1.66
CA VAL A 109 28.09 7.76 -1.42
C VAL A 109 27.94 7.03 -2.75
N GLU A 110 28.27 5.72 -2.75
CA GLU A 110 28.01 4.80 -3.86
C GLU A 110 27.07 3.69 -3.40
N PHE A 111 25.97 3.44 -4.10
CA PHE A 111 25.04 2.38 -3.77
C PHE A 111 25.46 1.04 -4.39
N LEU A 112 25.53 0.01 -3.55
CA LEU A 112 25.75 -1.38 -3.96
C LEU A 112 24.51 -2.22 -3.59
N PHE A 113 23.86 -2.79 -4.59
CA PHE A 113 22.68 -3.62 -4.41
C PHE A 113 23.05 -5.10 -4.55
N ILE A 114 22.92 -5.87 -3.46
CA ILE A 114 23.16 -7.31 -3.41
C ILE A 114 21.82 -8.02 -3.32
N THR A 115 21.49 -8.85 -4.32
CA THR A 115 20.23 -9.60 -4.34
C THR A 115 20.39 -10.97 -3.65
N CYS A 116 19.33 -11.39 -2.95
CA CYS A 116 19.28 -12.68 -2.26
C CYS A 116 17.91 -13.33 -2.44
N LYS A 117 17.88 -14.62 -2.75
CA LYS A 117 16.63 -15.38 -2.87
C LYS A 117 15.85 -15.35 -1.56
N ASN A 118 14.53 -15.29 -1.66
CA ASN A 118 13.67 -15.23 -0.48
C ASN A 118 13.89 -16.39 0.50
N THR A 119 14.17 -17.60 -0.02
CA THR A 119 14.44 -18.80 0.79
C THR A 119 15.77 -18.76 1.53
N GLU A 120 16.68 -17.89 1.12
CA GLU A 120 18.05 -17.76 1.68
C GLU A 120 18.19 -16.46 2.48
N PHE A 121 17.21 -15.53 2.37
CA PHE A 121 17.30 -14.18 2.88
C PHE A 121 17.49 -14.11 4.41
N ALA A 122 16.66 -14.82 5.16
CA ALA A 122 16.77 -14.86 6.63
C ALA A 122 18.13 -15.45 7.09
N GLN A 123 18.68 -16.44 6.34
CA GLN A 123 20.00 -16.98 6.62
C GLN A 123 21.11 -15.97 6.30
N ALA A 124 21.00 -15.21 5.22
CA ALA A 124 21.97 -14.18 4.86
C ALA A 124 22.05 -13.10 5.95
N VAL A 125 20.89 -12.59 6.42
CA VAL A 125 20.82 -11.63 7.53
C VAL A 125 21.41 -12.22 8.81
N ASN A 126 21.02 -13.44 9.20
CA ASN A 126 21.54 -14.10 10.39
C ASN A 126 23.09 -14.30 10.33
N SER A 127 23.61 -14.62 9.14
CA SER A 127 25.05 -14.76 8.94
C SER A 127 25.77 -13.42 9.05
N ALA A 128 25.23 -12.36 8.47
CA ALA A 128 25.77 -11.02 8.59
C ALA A 128 25.83 -10.59 10.08
N VAL A 129 24.72 -10.67 10.81
CA VAL A 129 24.67 -10.29 12.24
C VAL A 129 25.71 -11.02 13.09
N LYS A 130 25.98 -12.29 12.80
CA LYS A 130 26.89 -13.12 13.61
C LYS A 130 28.36 -13.04 13.22
N SER A 131 28.65 -12.77 11.95
CA SER A 131 30.02 -12.91 11.41
C SER A 131 30.60 -11.59 10.93
N ASP A 132 29.78 -10.72 10.35
CA ASP A 132 30.18 -9.42 9.83
C ASP A 132 28.98 -8.46 9.77
N PRO A 133 28.62 -7.82 10.89
CA PRO A 133 27.47 -6.92 10.92
C PRO A 133 27.64 -5.67 10.03
N GLU A 134 28.86 -5.42 9.55
CA GLU A 134 29.21 -4.33 8.63
C GLU A 134 28.98 -4.70 7.15
N MET A 135 28.57 -5.94 6.85
CA MET A 135 28.41 -6.44 5.48
C MET A 135 27.28 -5.72 4.71
N TYR A 136 26.20 -5.40 5.36
CA TYR A 136 25.04 -4.72 4.77
C TYR A 136 24.66 -3.50 5.61
N ASP A 137 24.51 -2.33 4.98
CA ASP A 137 24.04 -1.12 5.65
C ASP A 137 22.52 -1.12 5.81
N ILE A 138 21.79 -1.56 4.78
CA ILE A 138 20.33 -1.54 4.74
C ILE A 138 19.80 -2.89 4.27
N ILE A 139 18.81 -3.42 4.98
CA ILE A 139 18.08 -4.66 4.65
C ILE A 139 16.77 -4.30 3.99
N VAL A 140 16.48 -4.87 2.81
CA VAL A 140 15.26 -4.62 2.02
C VAL A 140 14.65 -5.96 1.61
N GLY A 141 13.62 -6.39 2.30
CA GLY A 141 12.97 -7.69 2.06
C GLY A 141 11.46 -7.61 2.00
N ASP A 142 10.80 -8.75 1.73
CA ASP A 142 9.38 -8.82 2.02
C ASP A 142 9.14 -8.80 3.54
N GLY A 143 7.96 -8.34 3.95
CA GLY A 143 7.64 -8.19 5.35
C GLY A 143 7.87 -9.45 6.16
N ARG A 144 7.42 -10.61 5.65
CA ARG A 144 7.54 -11.88 6.41
C ARG A 144 8.99 -12.29 6.67
N THR A 145 9.90 -12.02 5.73
CA THR A 145 11.33 -12.34 5.93
C THR A 145 12.04 -11.31 6.79
N VAL A 146 11.70 -10.03 6.67
CA VAL A 146 12.26 -8.98 7.54
C VAL A 146 11.80 -9.19 8.98
N PHE A 147 10.53 -9.52 9.22
CA PHE A 147 10.01 -9.74 10.58
C PHE A 147 10.60 -10.97 11.27
N GLN A 148 11.17 -11.95 10.55
CA GLN A 148 11.98 -13.00 11.17
C GLN A 148 13.26 -12.43 11.82
N GLY A 149 13.86 -11.40 11.23
CA GLY A 149 14.98 -10.67 11.83
C GLY A 149 14.55 -9.80 13.01
N VAL A 150 13.35 -9.19 12.95
CA VAL A 150 12.77 -8.44 14.08
C VAL A 150 12.62 -9.37 15.29
N THR A 151 11.98 -10.52 15.13
CA THR A 151 11.78 -11.49 16.23
C THR A 151 13.07 -12.10 16.76
N SER A 152 14.14 -12.04 15.96
CA SER A 152 15.48 -12.43 16.38
C SER A 152 16.28 -11.30 17.05
N ALA A 153 15.67 -10.12 17.23
CA ALA A 153 16.28 -8.92 17.77
C ALA A 153 17.56 -8.47 17.02
N TYR A 154 17.55 -8.57 15.70
CA TYR A 154 18.72 -8.24 14.87
C TYR A 154 18.78 -6.75 14.47
N TYR A 155 17.68 -6.03 14.51
CA TYR A 155 17.56 -4.71 13.92
C TYR A 155 17.56 -3.59 14.96
N ALA A 156 18.02 -2.42 14.57
CA ALA A 156 17.99 -1.21 15.37
C ALA A 156 16.54 -0.71 15.58
N ASP A 157 16.29 -0.05 16.69
CA ASP A 157 15.06 0.71 16.90
C ASP A 157 15.10 1.99 16.04
N TRP A 158 14.14 2.16 15.17
CA TRP A 158 14.07 3.31 14.27
C TRP A 158 13.89 4.64 14.99
N ASN A 159 13.33 4.63 16.21
CA ASN A 159 13.28 5.83 17.05
C ASN A 159 14.66 6.30 17.54
N GLU A 160 15.68 5.42 17.49
CA GLU A 160 17.06 5.72 17.88
C GLU A 160 17.96 6.07 16.66
N LEU A 161 17.42 6.04 15.43
CA LEU A 161 18.16 6.40 14.21
C LEU A 161 18.23 7.93 14.06
N GLU A 162 19.44 8.48 14.03
CA GLU A 162 19.71 9.92 14.24
C GLU A 162 19.00 10.85 13.25
N TYR A 163 18.92 10.47 11.98
CA TYR A 163 18.34 11.32 10.91
C TYR A 163 16.93 10.94 10.48
N VAL A 164 16.37 9.87 11.04
CA VAL A 164 15.01 9.44 10.69
C VAL A 164 13.97 10.25 11.47
N ASP A 165 13.14 11.00 10.75
CA ASP A 165 11.96 11.64 11.31
C ASP A 165 10.71 10.78 11.02
N LEU A 166 10.37 9.88 11.95
CA LEU A 166 9.19 9.01 11.80
C LEU A 166 7.85 9.75 11.79
N ASP A 167 7.81 11.05 12.13
CA ASP A 167 6.62 11.88 12.00
C ASP A 167 6.48 12.48 10.59
N GLY A 168 7.50 12.36 9.74
CA GLY A 168 7.48 12.78 8.34
C GLY A 168 6.41 12.07 7.53
N GLU A 169 5.74 12.81 6.63
CA GLU A 169 4.64 12.29 5.79
C GLU A 169 5.10 11.22 4.79
N TRP A 170 6.39 11.14 4.51
CA TRP A 170 7.02 10.11 3.67
C TRP A 170 7.13 8.74 4.36
N TRP A 171 6.92 8.66 5.67
CA TRP A 171 6.84 7.40 6.40
C TRP A 171 5.39 6.93 6.60
N SER A 172 5.17 5.63 6.48
CA SER A 172 3.84 5.06 6.71
C SER A 172 3.47 5.10 8.20
N GLN A 173 2.55 6.00 8.57
CA GLN A 173 2.06 6.08 9.95
C GLN A 173 1.29 4.82 10.36
N SER A 174 0.60 4.17 9.41
CA SER A 174 -0.06 2.88 9.66
C SER A 174 0.96 1.78 9.96
N ALA A 175 2.06 1.68 9.22
CA ALA A 175 3.13 0.72 9.52
C ALA A 175 3.76 1.00 10.89
N ARG A 176 4.08 2.26 11.18
CA ARG A 176 4.60 2.67 12.48
C ARG A 176 3.69 2.27 13.63
N GLN A 177 2.39 2.53 13.53
CA GLN A 177 1.42 2.21 14.56
C GLN A 177 1.27 0.70 14.75
N GLU A 178 1.08 -0.04 13.67
CA GLU A 178 0.81 -1.48 13.69
C GLU A 178 2.05 -2.31 14.10
N TRP A 179 3.25 -1.86 13.72
CA TRP A 179 4.50 -2.60 13.94
C TRP A 179 5.28 -2.16 15.19
N SER A 180 4.79 -1.16 15.92
CA SER A 180 5.42 -0.76 17.17
C SER A 180 5.17 -1.79 18.28
N THR A 181 6.16 -2.00 19.15
CA THR A 181 6.00 -2.78 20.38
C THR A 181 5.10 -2.07 21.41
N ALA A 182 4.91 -2.65 22.58
CA ALA A 182 4.14 -2.02 23.67
C ALA A 182 4.80 -0.72 24.17
N GLU A 183 6.14 -0.63 24.12
CA GLU A 183 6.91 0.57 24.49
C GLU A 183 7.11 1.55 23.31
N GLY A 184 6.50 1.27 22.16
CA GLY A 184 6.56 2.14 20.98
C GLY A 184 7.81 1.97 20.12
N ARG A 185 8.62 0.92 20.34
CA ARG A 185 9.80 0.63 19.51
C ARG A 185 9.41 0.13 18.14
N VAL A 186 10.16 0.53 17.12
CA VAL A 186 9.93 0.18 15.71
C VAL A 186 11.21 -0.38 15.11
N PHE A 187 11.18 -1.63 14.64
CA PHE A 187 12.38 -2.34 14.15
C PHE A 187 12.42 -2.52 12.63
N ALA A 188 11.34 -2.17 11.96
CA ALA A 188 11.23 -2.20 10.51
C ALA A 188 10.22 -1.14 10.06
N MET A 189 10.41 -0.56 8.89
CA MET A 189 9.53 0.47 8.37
C MET A 189 9.22 0.29 6.89
N ASN A 190 8.18 0.99 6.46
CA ASN A 190 7.79 1.18 5.06
C ASN A 190 7.41 2.66 4.86
N GLY A 191 7.58 3.15 3.64
CA GLY A 191 7.32 4.55 3.30
C GLY A 191 7.52 4.83 1.82
N ASP A 192 7.60 6.09 1.47
CA ASP A 192 7.68 6.57 0.09
C ASP A 192 9.05 6.35 -0.57
N LEU A 193 10.04 5.80 0.17
CA LEU A 193 11.26 5.28 -0.44
C LEU A 193 10.99 4.05 -1.33
N SER A 194 9.78 3.50 -1.27
CA SER A 194 9.31 2.37 -2.08
C SER A 194 7.95 2.67 -2.68
N TYR A 195 7.82 2.72 -4.01
CA TYR A 195 6.52 2.86 -4.65
C TYR A 195 5.63 1.60 -4.48
N MET A 196 6.19 0.50 -3.98
CA MET A 196 5.39 -0.67 -3.61
C MET A 196 4.46 -0.41 -2.42
N SER A 197 4.71 0.64 -1.62
CA SER A 197 3.79 1.16 -0.59
C SER A 197 2.42 1.49 -1.18
N VAL A 198 2.39 1.98 -2.42
CA VAL A 198 1.16 2.25 -3.20
C VAL A 198 0.75 1.04 -4.01
N GLY A 199 1.69 0.45 -4.74
CA GLY A 199 1.44 -0.62 -5.70
C GLY A 199 0.88 -1.91 -5.10
N ASN A 200 1.20 -2.21 -3.85
CA ASN A 200 0.75 -3.41 -3.15
C ASN A 200 -0.53 -3.22 -2.32
N ASN A 201 -1.18 -2.05 -2.37
CA ASN A 201 -2.51 -1.90 -1.81
C ASN A 201 -3.50 -2.83 -2.51
N CYS A 202 -4.39 -3.47 -1.76
CA CYS A 202 -5.45 -4.27 -2.32
C CYS A 202 -6.51 -3.39 -3.00
N ALA A 203 -7.04 -3.89 -4.12
CA ALA A 203 -8.08 -3.21 -4.90
C ALA A 203 -9.01 -4.21 -5.56
N MET A 204 -10.17 -3.72 -5.99
CA MET A 204 -11.10 -4.45 -6.85
C MET A 204 -11.06 -3.84 -8.26
N PHE A 205 -10.82 -4.67 -9.25
CA PHE A 205 -10.90 -4.31 -10.67
C PHE A 205 -12.24 -4.76 -11.22
N PHE A 206 -12.80 -4.00 -12.16
CA PHE A 206 -14.06 -4.37 -12.81
C PHE A 206 -14.05 -4.03 -14.31
N ASN A 207 -14.75 -4.84 -15.10
CA ASN A 207 -14.95 -4.64 -16.52
C ASN A 207 -16.08 -3.62 -16.75
N LYS A 208 -15.74 -2.41 -17.24
CA LYS A 208 -16.69 -1.32 -17.47
C LYS A 208 -17.70 -1.71 -18.55
N THR A 209 -17.22 -2.20 -19.70
CA THR A 209 -18.07 -2.59 -20.84
C THR A 209 -19.12 -3.62 -20.42
N ALA A 210 -18.70 -4.65 -19.68
CA ALA A 210 -19.62 -5.70 -19.26
C ALA A 210 -20.71 -5.20 -18.30
N LEU A 211 -20.40 -4.25 -17.42
CA LEU A 211 -21.38 -3.62 -16.52
C LEU A 211 -22.33 -2.72 -17.29
N GLU A 212 -21.83 -1.93 -18.26
CA GLU A 212 -22.65 -1.08 -19.12
C GLU A 212 -23.63 -1.88 -19.97
N ASP A 213 -23.16 -2.96 -20.63
CA ASP A 213 -23.99 -3.86 -21.42
C ASP A 213 -25.09 -4.52 -20.59
N ALA A 214 -24.76 -4.90 -19.35
CA ALA A 214 -25.71 -5.47 -18.40
C ALA A 214 -26.62 -4.41 -17.74
N LYS A 215 -26.40 -3.11 -17.99
CA LYS A 215 -27.11 -1.96 -17.37
C LYS A 215 -27.03 -1.97 -15.84
N ILE A 216 -25.88 -2.38 -15.33
CA ILE A 216 -25.59 -2.41 -13.90
C ILE A 216 -24.91 -1.09 -13.49
N THR A 217 -25.31 -0.54 -12.34
CA THR A 217 -24.73 0.70 -11.77
C THR A 217 -23.22 0.53 -11.57
N SER A 218 -22.47 1.52 -12.02
CA SER A 218 -21.01 1.52 -11.88
C SER A 218 -20.57 1.44 -10.41
N PRO A 219 -19.54 0.64 -10.08
CA PRO A 219 -18.94 0.64 -8.75
C PRO A 219 -18.43 2.00 -8.28
N TYR A 220 -18.05 2.90 -9.20
CA TYR A 220 -17.68 4.28 -8.87
C TYR A 220 -18.80 5.04 -8.16
N GLU A 221 -20.03 4.93 -8.67
CA GLU A 221 -21.21 5.57 -8.05
C GLU A 221 -21.48 5.00 -6.66
N GLN A 222 -21.28 3.70 -6.47
CA GLN A 222 -21.45 3.07 -5.16
C GLN A 222 -20.39 3.56 -4.17
N VAL A 223 -19.13 3.76 -4.60
CA VAL A 223 -18.10 4.34 -3.75
C VAL A 223 -18.40 5.78 -3.37
N TYR A 224 -18.77 6.64 -4.34
CA TYR A 224 -19.11 8.05 -4.07
C TYR A 224 -20.33 8.20 -3.15
N ASN A 225 -21.30 7.30 -3.26
CA ASN A 225 -22.47 7.26 -2.39
C ASN A 225 -22.20 6.57 -1.05
N ASN A 226 -20.94 6.23 -0.76
CA ASN A 226 -20.52 5.51 0.45
C ASN A 226 -21.22 4.15 0.66
N ASN A 227 -21.65 3.52 -0.42
CA ASN A 227 -22.46 2.29 -0.43
C ASN A 227 -21.75 1.09 -1.07
N TRP A 228 -20.46 1.17 -1.39
CA TRP A 228 -19.70 0.06 -1.93
C TRP A 228 -19.32 -0.93 -0.83
N THR A 229 -20.30 -1.79 -0.48
CA THR A 229 -20.22 -2.80 0.56
C THR A 229 -20.06 -4.21 -0.02
N LEU A 230 -19.65 -5.16 0.81
CA LEU A 230 -19.56 -6.57 0.44
C LEU A 230 -20.89 -7.11 -0.09
N ASP A 231 -22.02 -6.73 0.55
CA ASP A 231 -23.34 -7.14 0.13
C ASP A 231 -23.72 -6.59 -1.27
N VAL A 232 -23.43 -5.32 -1.53
CA VAL A 232 -23.66 -4.66 -2.84
C VAL A 232 -22.78 -5.31 -3.91
N PHE A 233 -21.49 -5.52 -3.63
CA PHE A 233 -20.58 -6.21 -4.54
C PHE A 233 -21.07 -7.61 -4.90
N MET A 234 -21.38 -8.45 -3.90
CA MET A 234 -21.84 -9.82 -4.13
C MET A 234 -23.17 -9.87 -4.87
N ALA A 235 -24.11 -8.97 -4.55
CA ALA A 235 -25.39 -8.85 -5.27
C ALA A 235 -25.18 -8.44 -6.74
N THR A 236 -24.21 -7.55 -6.99
CA THR A 236 -23.86 -7.13 -8.35
C THR A 236 -23.21 -8.28 -9.13
N ALA A 237 -22.26 -8.98 -8.55
CA ALA A 237 -21.59 -10.11 -9.18
C ALA A 237 -22.56 -11.26 -9.52
N LYS A 238 -23.56 -11.52 -8.68
CA LYS A 238 -24.60 -12.55 -8.91
C LYS A 238 -25.56 -12.26 -10.07
N GLN A 239 -25.59 -11.03 -10.60
CA GLN A 239 -26.41 -10.70 -11.78
C GLN A 239 -25.80 -11.24 -13.08
N ILE A 240 -24.55 -11.67 -13.04
CA ILE A 240 -23.84 -12.24 -14.17
C ILE A 240 -23.83 -13.76 -14.00
N ASP A 241 -24.58 -14.43 -14.84
CA ASP A 241 -24.59 -15.89 -14.93
C ASP A 241 -24.02 -16.29 -16.29
N GLY A 242 -23.15 -17.30 -16.32
CA GLY A 242 -22.49 -17.56 -17.58
C GLY A 242 -21.80 -18.88 -17.74
N ASN A 243 -22.58 -19.96 -17.83
CA ASN A 243 -22.13 -21.19 -18.49
C ASN A 243 -22.15 -20.94 -20.01
N LEU A 244 -21.06 -20.40 -20.58
CA LEU A 244 -20.98 -19.98 -21.97
C LEU A 244 -20.96 -21.15 -22.95
N ASN A 245 -20.47 -22.30 -22.54
CA ASN A 245 -20.30 -23.47 -23.39
C ASN A 245 -21.34 -24.59 -23.15
N GLY A 246 -22.18 -24.45 -22.11
CA GLY A 246 -23.26 -25.40 -21.78
C GLY A 246 -22.78 -26.73 -21.25
N ASP A 247 -21.53 -26.86 -20.80
CA ASP A 247 -20.93 -28.13 -20.34
C ASP A 247 -20.97 -28.34 -18.83
N ASP A 248 -21.48 -27.36 -18.07
CA ASP A 248 -21.54 -27.35 -16.61
C ASP A 248 -20.17 -27.58 -15.90
N SER A 249 -19.05 -27.34 -16.61
CA SER A 249 -17.72 -27.61 -16.10
C SER A 249 -17.31 -26.58 -15.01
N GLY A 250 -17.86 -25.36 -15.06
CA GLY A 250 -17.50 -24.25 -14.22
C GLY A 250 -16.01 -23.90 -14.36
N SER A 251 -15.45 -24.08 -15.56
CA SER A 251 -14.02 -23.78 -15.80
C SER A 251 -13.78 -22.31 -16.07
N ILE A 252 -12.86 -21.70 -15.34
CA ILE A 252 -12.46 -20.31 -15.58
C ILE A 252 -11.84 -20.10 -16.98
N ASP A 253 -11.39 -21.17 -17.63
CA ASP A 253 -10.79 -21.12 -18.96
C ASP A 253 -11.85 -21.02 -20.08
N SER A 254 -13.14 -21.35 -19.79
CA SER A 254 -14.23 -21.39 -20.77
C SER A 254 -15.49 -20.64 -20.37
N ASP A 255 -15.78 -20.52 -19.09
CA ASP A 255 -17.03 -19.96 -18.56
C ASP A 255 -16.87 -18.53 -18.07
N SER A 256 -17.99 -17.82 -17.91
CA SER A 256 -18.00 -16.47 -17.33
C SER A 256 -18.38 -16.50 -15.85
N PHE A 257 -17.85 -15.55 -15.11
CA PHE A 257 -18.12 -15.38 -13.69
C PHE A 257 -18.32 -13.90 -13.34
N GLY A 258 -19.22 -13.62 -12.43
CA GLY A 258 -19.35 -12.29 -11.87
C GLY A 258 -18.10 -11.88 -11.08
N TYR A 259 -17.44 -12.86 -10.45
CA TYR A 259 -16.22 -12.63 -9.69
C TYR A 259 -15.23 -13.78 -9.80
N ALA A 260 -13.96 -13.49 -9.91
CA ALA A 260 -12.92 -14.48 -9.74
C ALA A 260 -11.80 -13.96 -8.86
N THR A 261 -11.33 -14.82 -7.96
CA THR A 261 -10.26 -14.51 -7.01
C THR A 261 -9.22 -15.60 -6.90
N GLN A 262 -8.08 -15.27 -6.33
CA GLN A 262 -7.00 -16.20 -6.07
C GLN A 262 -6.74 -16.31 -4.55
N GLN A 263 -6.29 -17.47 -4.09
CA GLN A 263 -6.12 -17.84 -2.67
C GLN A 263 -5.39 -16.79 -1.79
N TRP A 264 -4.47 -16.00 -2.35
CA TRP A 264 -3.70 -14.97 -1.66
C TRP A 264 -4.20 -13.55 -1.94
N ARG A 265 -5.44 -13.41 -2.40
CA ARG A 265 -6.07 -12.14 -2.73
C ARG A 265 -7.37 -11.97 -1.96
N GLY A 266 -8.51 -12.13 -2.58
CA GLY A 266 -9.81 -11.87 -1.99
C GLY A 266 -10.08 -12.50 -0.63
N PRO A 267 -9.71 -13.78 -0.36
CA PRO A 267 -9.87 -14.35 0.98
C PRO A 267 -9.09 -13.59 2.07
N ILE A 268 -7.87 -13.12 1.74
CA ILE A 268 -7.08 -12.30 2.64
C ILE A 268 -7.72 -10.91 2.79
N TYR A 269 -8.11 -10.27 1.69
CA TYR A 269 -8.73 -8.95 1.71
C TYR A 269 -10.07 -8.96 2.46
N ALA A 270 -10.89 -10.02 2.29
CA ALA A 270 -12.13 -10.19 3.03
C ALA A 270 -11.90 -10.32 4.54
N THR A 271 -10.77 -10.90 4.98
CA THR A 271 -10.42 -10.93 6.42
C THR A 271 -10.40 -9.52 7.02
N PHE A 272 -9.94 -8.53 6.26
CA PHE A 272 -9.69 -7.18 6.75
C PHE A 272 -10.74 -6.14 6.34
N CYS A 273 -11.70 -6.47 5.46
CA CYS A 273 -12.68 -5.50 4.96
C CYS A 273 -13.66 -4.98 6.04
N ALA A 274 -13.66 -5.61 7.21
CA ALA A 274 -14.37 -5.13 8.40
C ALA A 274 -13.62 -3.98 9.12
N GLY A 275 -12.43 -3.59 8.67
CA GLY A 275 -11.60 -2.57 9.30
C GLY A 275 -11.01 -2.99 10.64
N VAL A 276 -10.81 -4.30 10.85
CA VAL A 276 -10.28 -4.86 12.11
C VAL A 276 -8.94 -5.51 11.85
N SER A 277 -7.89 -5.07 12.58
CA SER A 277 -6.57 -5.68 12.54
C SER A 277 -6.60 -7.10 13.13
N SER A 278 -5.76 -7.98 12.60
CA SER A 278 -5.68 -9.37 13.09
C SER A 278 -5.21 -9.43 14.54
N LEU A 279 -4.34 -8.51 14.92
CA LEU A 279 -3.79 -8.36 16.26
C LEU A 279 -4.04 -6.93 16.74
N VAL A 280 -4.66 -6.76 17.89
CA VAL A 280 -4.98 -5.45 18.50
C VAL A 280 -4.35 -5.33 19.87
N LYS A 281 -3.88 -4.13 20.24
CA LYS A 281 -3.35 -3.86 21.59
C LYS A 281 -4.52 -3.56 22.53
N ASN A 282 -4.56 -4.25 23.67
CA ASN A 282 -5.49 -3.91 24.77
C ASN A 282 -4.97 -2.72 25.60
N ALA A 283 -5.71 -2.34 26.62
CA ALA A 283 -5.37 -1.21 27.48
C ALA A 283 -4.01 -1.33 28.20
N ASP A 284 -3.53 -2.56 28.39
CA ASP A 284 -2.23 -2.86 29.01
C ASP A 284 -1.09 -2.94 28.00
N GLY A 285 -1.35 -2.61 26.72
CA GLY A 285 -0.40 -2.72 25.62
C GLY A 285 -0.13 -4.13 25.13
N LYS A 286 -0.88 -5.13 25.62
CA LYS A 286 -0.75 -6.52 25.17
C LYS A 286 -1.60 -6.79 23.95
N TYR A 287 -1.06 -7.58 23.03
CA TYR A 287 -1.79 -7.99 21.85
C TYR A 287 -2.84 -9.06 22.15
N GLU A 288 -3.98 -8.90 21.53
CA GLU A 288 -5.09 -9.85 21.50
C GLU A 288 -5.49 -10.11 20.06
N ILE A 289 -6.19 -11.22 19.80
CA ILE A 289 -6.68 -11.54 18.46
C ILE A 289 -7.90 -10.69 18.16
N GLY A 290 -7.73 -9.65 17.33
CA GLY A 290 -8.80 -8.72 16.95
C GLY A 290 -9.88 -9.36 16.07
N LEU A 291 -9.51 -10.36 15.25
CA LEU A 291 -10.44 -11.06 14.35
C LEU A 291 -11.49 -11.92 15.09
N LYS A 292 -11.35 -12.15 16.39
CA LYS A 292 -12.37 -12.84 17.23
C LYS A 292 -13.54 -11.90 17.52
N ASN A 293 -14.25 -11.50 16.48
CA ASN A 293 -15.20 -10.40 16.45
C ASN A 293 -16.43 -10.77 15.59
N GLU A 294 -17.65 -10.41 16.04
CA GLU A 294 -18.90 -10.76 15.37
C GLU A 294 -18.97 -10.20 13.93
N LYS A 295 -18.51 -8.96 13.71
CA LYS A 295 -18.51 -8.33 12.41
C LYS A 295 -17.61 -9.06 11.42
N VAL A 296 -16.39 -9.45 11.85
CA VAL A 296 -15.46 -10.27 11.08
C VAL A 296 -16.08 -11.65 10.78
N GLY A 297 -16.75 -12.25 11.77
CA GLY A 297 -17.49 -13.51 11.59
C GLY A 297 -18.54 -13.41 10.48
N ASN A 298 -19.38 -12.39 10.54
CA ASN A 298 -20.42 -12.14 9.53
C ASN A 298 -19.84 -11.94 8.12
N VAL A 299 -18.74 -11.21 8.01
CA VAL A 299 -18.01 -11.04 6.73
C VAL A 299 -17.49 -12.36 6.22
N ALA A 300 -16.80 -13.12 7.07
CA ALA A 300 -16.23 -14.41 6.69
C ALA A 300 -17.29 -15.40 6.19
N GLU A 301 -18.39 -15.55 6.93
CA GLU A 301 -19.50 -16.43 6.55
C GLU A 301 -20.14 -16.04 5.22
N LYS A 302 -20.44 -14.74 5.03
CA LYS A 302 -21.00 -14.21 3.76
C LYS A 302 -20.05 -14.44 2.60
N TYR A 303 -18.75 -14.12 2.76
CA TYR A 303 -17.77 -14.25 1.70
C TYR A 303 -17.53 -15.72 1.34
N ILE A 304 -17.40 -16.62 2.31
CA ILE A 304 -17.20 -18.05 2.08
C ILE A 304 -18.41 -18.65 1.36
N SER A 305 -19.64 -18.36 1.84
CA SER A 305 -20.87 -18.83 1.17
C SER A 305 -20.95 -18.29 -0.27
N PHE A 306 -20.59 -17.03 -0.51
CA PHE A 306 -20.54 -16.49 -1.86
C PHE A 306 -19.55 -17.24 -2.75
N ILE A 307 -18.36 -17.54 -2.28
CA ILE A 307 -17.34 -18.29 -3.04
C ILE A 307 -17.78 -19.74 -3.32
N GLN A 308 -18.40 -20.40 -2.34
CA GLN A 308 -18.66 -21.86 -2.42
C GLN A 308 -20.02 -22.21 -3.02
N GLU A 309 -21.03 -21.34 -2.86
CA GLU A 309 -22.43 -21.71 -3.10
C GLU A 309 -23.09 -20.88 -4.22
N SER A 310 -22.56 -19.69 -4.56
CA SER A 310 -23.30 -18.78 -5.45
C SER A 310 -23.29 -19.17 -6.92
N GLY A 311 -22.33 -19.97 -7.38
CA GLY A 311 -22.07 -20.20 -8.81
C GLY A 311 -21.51 -18.98 -9.56
N ALA A 312 -21.70 -17.76 -9.04
CA ALA A 312 -21.22 -16.51 -9.64
C ALA A 312 -19.74 -16.21 -9.34
N ALA A 313 -19.15 -16.91 -8.38
CA ALA A 313 -17.77 -16.69 -7.96
C ALA A 313 -16.87 -17.89 -8.30
N LYS A 314 -15.64 -17.60 -8.70
CA LYS A 314 -14.62 -18.61 -8.97
C LYS A 314 -13.39 -18.39 -8.08
N TYR A 315 -13.04 -19.41 -7.32
CA TYR A 315 -11.83 -19.48 -6.53
C TYR A 315 -10.74 -20.28 -7.25
N GLU A 316 -9.57 -19.71 -7.37
CA GLU A 316 -8.43 -20.31 -8.07
C GLU A 316 -7.15 -20.27 -7.23
N THR A 317 -6.30 -21.26 -7.39
CA THR A 317 -4.95 -21.26 -6.81
C THR A 317 -3.93 -20.59 -7.73
N ASN A 318 -4.21 -20.52 -9.02
CA ASN A 318 -3.33 -19.93 -10.04
C ASN A 318 -3.78 -18.51 -10.41
N LEU A 319 -3.01 -17.52 -9.97
CA LEU A 319 -3.27 -16.10 -10.22
C LEU A 319 -3.31 -15.75 -11.72
N SER A 320 -2.46 -16.40 -12.53
CA SER A 320 -2.43 -16.14 -13.98
C SER A 320 -3.73 -16.55 -14.67
N LYS A 321 -4.41 -17.60 -14.20
CA LYS A 321 -5.72 -17.99 -14.73
C LYS A 321 -6.77 -16.92 -14.47
N VAL A 322 -6.82 -16.39 -13.25
CA VAL A 322 -7.74 -15.30 -12.88
C VAL A 322 -7.50 -14.07 -13.74
N ARG A 323 -6.24 -13.61 -13.83
CA ARG A 323 -5.86 -12.44 -14.62
C ARG A 323 -6.17 -12.64 -16.12
N ASN A 324 -5.92 -13.83 -16.67
CA ASN A 324 -6.21 -14.14 -18.07
C ASN A 324 -7.70 -14.19 -18.36
N ALA A 325 -8.51 -14.70 -17.44
CA ALA A 325 -9.96 -14.71 -17.58
C ALA A 325 -10.53 -13.27 -17.54
N PHE A 326 -10.00 -12.40 -16.66
CA PHE A 326 -10.37 -11.00 -16.62
C PHE A 326 -9.99 -10.27 -17.93
N LYS A 327 -8.77 -10.44 -18.42
CA LYS A 327 -8.31 -9.89 -19.71
C LYS A 327 -9.16 -10.36 -20.90
N ALA A 328 -9.69 -11.57 -20.82
CA ALA A 328 -10.55 -12.16 -21.85
C ALA A 328 -12.04 -11.82 -21.62
N GLU A 329 -12.34 -10.88 -20.73
CA GLU A 329 -13.69 -10.37 -20.41
C GLU A 329 -14.68 -11.45 -19.93
N ARG A 330 -14.17 -12.60 -19.46
CA ARG A 330 -14.98 -13.67 -18.86
C ARG A 330 -15.25 -13.46 -17.37
N VAL A 331 -14.57 -12.52 -16.74
CA VAL A 331 -14.74 -12.18 -15.33
C VAL A 331 -15.07 -10.70 -15.23
N ILE A 332 -16.13 -10.36 -14.50
CA ILE A 332 -16.57 -8.97 -14.35
C ILE A 332 -15.77 -8.28 -13.26
N PHE A 333 -15.61 -8.92 -12.10
CA PHE A 333 -14.83 -8.41 -10.97
C PHE A 333 -13.66 -9.33 -10.65
N THR A 334 -12.50 -8.76 -10.44
CA THR A 334 -11.36 -9.47 -9.86
C THR A 334 -10.63 -8.56 -8.86
N ASP A 335 -10.14 -9.15 -7.81
CA ASP A 335 -9.32 -8.47 -6.83
C ASP A 335 -7.83 -8.74 -7.07
N ASP A 336 -7.01 -7.72 -6.91
CA ASP A 336 -5.55 -7.82 -6.97
C ASP A 336 -4.92 -6.59 -6.29
N ASN A 337 -3.60 -6.52 -6.29
CA ASN A 337 -2.90 -5.30 -5.90
C ASN A 337 -3.02 -4.23 -7.01
N VAL A 338 -3.01 -2.95 -6.62
CA VAL A 338 -3.07 -1.79 -7.54
C VAL A 338 -2.10 -1.93 -8.71
N LYS A 339 -0.88 -2.39 -8.47
CA LYS A 339 0.14 -2.61 -9.51
C LYS A 339 -0.29 -3.54 -10.65
N CYS A 340 -1.31 -4.37 -10.43
CA CYS A 340 -1.83 -5.27 -11.46
C CYS A 340 -2.43 -4.51 -12.66
N ALA A 341 -2.86 -3.26 -12.48
CA ALA A 341 -3.34 -2.41 -13.58
C ALA A 341 -2.38 -2.39 -14.77
N VAL A 342 -1.07 -2.41 -14.49
CA VAL A 342 -0.01 -2.45 -15.52
C VAL A 342 -0.14 -3.68 -16.43
N GLN A 343 -0.57 -4.82 -15.89
CA GLN A 343 -0.68 -6.08 -16.64
C GLN A 343 -1.90 -6.16 -17.55
N PHE A 344 -2.86 -5.25 -17.36
CA PHE A 344 -4.06 -5.15 -18.20
C PHE A 344 -3.86 -4.18 -19.38
N LYS A 345 -2.74 -3.43 -19.38
CA LYS A 345 -2.39 -2.51 -20.48
C LYS A 345 -2.30 -3.24 -21.83
N GLY A 346 -2.92 -2.64 -22.85
CA GLY A 346 -2.82 -3.13 -24.23
C GLY A 346 -3.54 -4.46 -24.51
N THR A 347 -4.36 -4.94 -23.58
CA THR A 347 -5.13 -6.18 -23.74
C THR A 347 -6.50 -5.95 -24.37
N GLY A 348 -6.93 -4.70 -24.51
CA GLY A 348 -8.22 -4.31 -25.09
C GLY A 348 -9.35 -4.19 -24.07
N ILE A 349 -9.22 -4.73 -22.85
CA ILE A 349 -10.24 -4.61 -21.80
C ILE A 349 -10.37 -3.15 -21.34
N ASP A 350 -11.59 -2.64 -21.27
CA ASP A 350 -11.94 -1.39 -20.58
C ASP A 350 -12.31 -1.70 -19.14
N PHE A 351 -11.40 -1.34 -18.20
CA PHE A 351 -11.56 -1.66 -16.79
C PHE A 351 -11.51 -0.42 -15.91
N GLY A 352 -12.12 -0.55 -14.74
CA GLY A 352 -12.00 0.42 -13.65
C GLY A 352 -11.38 -0.21 -12.42
N ILE A 353 -11.04 0.63 -11.44
CA ILE A 353 -10.51 0.25 -10.14
C ILE A 353 -11.32 0.93 -9.04
N VAL A 354 -11.62 0.20 -7.97
CA VAL A 354 -12.25 0.71 -6.76
C VAL A 354 -11.58 0.07 -5.54
N PRO A 355 -11.71 0.64 -4.32
CA PRO A 355 -11.26 -0.07 -3.12
C PRO A 355 -11.97 -1.42 -2.99
N PHE A 356 -11.35 -2.38 -2.29
CA PHE A 356 -12.04 -3.61 -1.91
C PHE A 356 -13.30 -3.22 -1.11
N PRO A 357 -14.45 -3.92 -1.30
CA PRO A 357 -15.69 -3.53 -0.65
C PRO A 357 -15.56 -3.57 0.87
N LYS A 358 -16.14 -2.60 1.57
CA LYS A 358 -16.19 -2.57 3.03
C LYS A 358 -17.32 -3.46 3.57
N ALA A 359 -17.27 -3.83 4.85
CA ALA A 359 -18.28 -4.70 5.45
C ALA A 359 -19.65 -4.03 5.50
N GLU A 360 -19.71 -2.79 6.00
CA GLU A 360 -20.95 -2.00 6.17
C GLU A 360 -20.79 -0.58 5.62
N ALA A 361 -21.90 0.07 5.28
CA ALA A 361 -21.89 1.43 4.71
C ALA A 361 -21.29 2.49 5.67
N THR A 362 -21.36 2.25 6.97
CA THR A 362 -20.83 3.13 8.02
C THR A 362 -19.33 2.98 8.24
N ASP A 363 -18.70 1.95 7.64
CA ASP A 363 -17.28 1.71 7.81
C ASP A 363 -16.44 2.59 6.90
N ASP A 364 -15.17 2.73 7.24
CA ASP A 364 -14.14 3.20 6.34
C ASP A 364 -13.67 2.06 5.41
N TYR A 365 -13.10 2.40 4.27
CA TYR A 365 -12.42 1.42 3.44
C TYR A 365 -11.13 0.98 4.10
N ALA A 366 -10.82 -0.31 3.98
CA ALA A 366 -9.56 -0.89 4.45
C ALA A 366 -8.82 -1.54 3.28
N SER A 367 -7.69 -0.97 2.91
CA SER A 367 -6.86 -1.46 1.81
C SER A 367 -5.57 -2.04 2.37
N LEU A 368 -5.55 -3.37 2.57
CA LEU A 368 -4.36 -4.06 3.08
C LEU A 368 -3.19 -3.88 2.11
N VAL A 369 -2.06 -3.41 2.62
CA VAL A 369 -0.79 -3.42 1.91
C VAL A 369 -0.16 -4.81 2.03
N GLY A 370 0.00 -5.49 0.91
CA GLY A 370 0.50 -6.86 0.88
C GLY A 370 1.94 -6.97 1.40
N SER A 371 2.23 -8.02 2.19
CA SER A 371 3.55 -8.26 2.80
C SER A 371 4.71 -8.48 1.81
N GLY A 372 4.42 -8.60 0.50
CA GLY A 372 5.44 -8.59 -0.55
C GLY A 372 6.04 -7.22 -0.85
N SER A 373 5.58 -6.14 -0.18
CA SER A 373 6.19 -4.80 -0.25
C SER A 373 7.60 -4.82 0.31
N ASN A 374 8.47 -3.96 -0.24
CA ASN A 374 9.78 -3.72 0.35
C ASN A 374 9.60 -3.17 1.76
N THR A 375 10.15 -3.89 2.72
CA THR A 375 10.20 -3.53 4.13
C THR A 375 11.66 -3.33 4.51
N PHE A 376 11.95 -2.26 5.23
CA PHE A 376 13.30 -1.78 5.49
C PHE A 376 13.70 -2.00 6.93
N ALA A 377 14.94 -2.41 7.16
CA ALA A 377 15.51 -2.57 8.48
C ALA A 377 17.03 -2.31 8.45
N VAL A 378 17.60 -2.02 9.62
CA VAL A 378 19.02 -1.76 9.82
C VAL A 378 19.57 -2.68 10.90
N ILE A 379 20.71 -3.32 10.68
CA ILE A 379 21.31 -4.24 11.66
C ILE A 379 21.83 -3.44 12.86
N LYS A 380 21.38 -3.78 14.09
CA LYS A 380 21.69 -2.99 15.31
C LYS A 380 23.14 -3.07 15.77
N THR A 381 23.88 -4.08 15.33
CA THR A 381 25.27 -4.34 15.78
C THR A 381 26.31 -3.74 14.85
N MET A 382 25.93 -2.94 13.88
CA MET A 382 26.85 -2.10 13.10
C MET A 382 27.50 -1.03 14.00
N SER A 383 28.60 -0.45 13.51
CA SER A 383 29.21 0.72 14.15
C SER A 383 28.26 1.92 14.15
N ASP A 384 28.39 2.80 15.15
CA ASP A 384 27.59 4.02 15.24
C ASP A 384 27.68 4.87 13.96
N TYR A 385 28.88 4.94 13.38
CA TYR A 385 29.12 5.63 12.10
C TYR A 385 28.28 5.07 10.95
N LYS A 386 28.15 3.76 10.84
CA LYS A 386 27.30 3.14 9.81
C LYS A 386 25.81 3.25 10.11
N LEU A 387 25.42 3.20 11.38
CA LEU A 387 24.03 3.43 11.79
C LEU A 387 23.61 4.86 11.43
N GLU A 388 24.45 5.85 11.77
CA GLU A 388 24.24 7.25 11.42
C GLU A 388 24.08 7.40 9.89
N ARG A 389 25.03 6.89 9.11
CA ARG A 389 24.99 6.94 7.65
C ARG A 389 23.74 6.26 7.07
N ALA A 390 23.42 5.05 7.53
CA ALA A 390 22.22 4.32 7.08
C ALA A 390 20.93 5.08 7.37
N SER A 391 20.84 5.73 8.55
CA SER A 391 19.68 6.54 8.93
C SER A 391 19.48 7.72 7.98
N LEU A 392 20.55 8.46 7.65
CA LEU A 392 20.51 9.58 6.73
C LEU A 392 20.13 9.15 5.31
N ILE A 393 20.68 8.04 4.83
CA ILE A 393 20.36 7.54 3.48
C ILE A 393 18.92 7.05 3.39
N LEU A 394 18.37 6.41 4.43
CA LEU A 394 16.96 6.00 4.47
C LEU A 394 16.03 7.21 4.45
N GLU A 395 16.32 8.22 5.28
CA GLU A 395 15.53 9.46 5.30
C GLU A 395 15.56 10.16 3.95
N ALA A 396 16.76 10.33 3.36
CA ALA A 396 16.91 10.95 2.05
C ALA A 396 16.14 10.17 0.95
N LEU A 397 16.26 8.84 0.91
CA LEU A 397 15.53 8.02 -0.05
C LEU A 397 14.01 8.17 0.10
N ALA A 398 13.51 8.34 1.33
CA ALA A 398 12.09 8.54 1.60
C ALA A 398 11.63 9.93 1.16
N CYS A 399 12.35 10.99 1.51
CA CYS A 399 12.05 12.37 1.09
C CYS A 399 12.07 12.52 -0.45
N TYR A 400 13.15 12.10 -1.10
CA TYR A 400 13.26 12.13 -2.56
C TYR A 400 12.24 11.19 -3.23
N GLY A 401 11.92 10.05 -2.60
CA GLY A 401 10.89 9.14 -3.06
C GLY A 401 9.51 9.80 -3.07
N SER A 402 9.15 10.47 -1.98
CA SER A 402 7.88 11.21 -1.83
C SER A 402 7.75 12.32 -2.87
N ARG A 403 8.85 13.08 -3.11
CA ARG A 403 8.86 14.18 -4.08
C ARG A 403 8.83 13.72 -5.53
N ASP A 404 9.66 12.73 -5.89
CA ASP A 404 9.99 12.45 -7.30
C ASP A 404 9.39 11.13 -7.82
N VAL A 405 9.29 10.09 -6.99
CA VAL A 405 8.90 8.74 -7.44
C VAL A 405 7.41 8.49 -7.28
N ILE A 406 6.85 8.78 -6.10
CA ILE A 406 5.45 8.48 -5.79
C ILE A 406 4.47 9.21 -6.71
N PRO A 407 4.62 10.53 -6.99
CA PRO A 407 3.72 11.22 -7.93
C PRO A 407 3.76 10.62 -9.33
N LEU A 408 4.96 10.32 -9.85
CA LEU A 408 5.14 9.69 -11.16
C LEU A 408 4.62 8.26 -11.22
N TYR A 409 4.65 7.53 -10.10
CA TYR A 409 4.03 6.20 -10.02
C TYR A 409 2.52 6.28 -10.21
N TYR A 410 1.85 7.24 -9.56
CA TYR A 410 0.43 7.49 -9.80
C TYR A 410 0.13 7.85 -11.25
N GLU A 411 0.89 8.79 -11.82
CA GLU A 411 0.75 9.16 -13.24
C GLU A 411 0.95 7.95 -14.16
N THR A 412 1.91 7.08 -13.85
CA THR A 412 2.18 5.88 -14.63
C THR A 412 1.00 4.92 -14.60
N ILE A 413 0.41 4.64 -13.44
CA ILE A 413 -0.79 3.79 -13.32
C ILE A 413 -1.96 4.42 -14.06
N LEU A 414 -2.16 5.73 -13.93
CA LEU A 414 -3.25 6.47 -14.57
C LEU A 414 -3.06 6.67 -16.08
N SER A 415 -1.82 6.61 -16.59
CA SER A 415 -1.54 6.75 -18.02
C SER A 415 -2.02 5.55 -18.85
N TYR A 416 -2.52 4.49 -18.21
CA TYR A 416 -3.13 3.37 -18.92
C TYR A 416 -4.51 3.77 -19.46
N GLN A 417 -4.75 3.45 -20.73
CA GLN A 417 -5.87 3.96 -21.53
C GLN A 417 -7.24 3.70 -20.86
N ALA A 418 -7.37 2.62 -20.11
CA ALA A 418 -8.59 2.26 -19.36
C ALA A 418 -8.77 3.03 -18.04
N MET A 419 -7.72 3.69 -17.53
CA MET A 419 -7.73 4.42 -16.24
C MET A 419 -7.56 5.93 -16.41
N GLN A 420 -7.64 6.48 -17.64
CA GLN A 420 -7.52 7.92 -17.90
C GLN A 420 -8.77 8.73 -17.53
N ASP A 421 -9.66 8.17 -16.73
CA ASP A 421 -10.83 8.88 -16.21
C ASP A 421 -10.55 9.49 -14.83
N GLU A 422 -11.22 10.58 -14.53
CA GLU A 422 -11.14 11.26 -13.24
C GLU A 422 -11.58 10.36 -12.08
N HIS A 423 -12.47 9.39 -12.35
CA HIS A 423 -12.93 8.44 -11.35
C HIS A 423 -11.82 7.52 -10.88
N SER A 424 -11.02 6.96 -11.80
CA SER A 424 -9.88 6.10 -11.45
C SER A 424 -8.86 6.81 -10.56
N LEU A 425 -8.57 8.10 -10.84
CA LEU A 425 -7.67 8.88 -9.99
C LEU A 425 -8.22 9.03 -8.56
N ASN A 426 -9.51 9.36 -8.44
CA ASN A 426 -10.14 9.52 -7.13
C ASN A 426 -10.17 8.18 -6.36
N MET A 427 -10.43 7.07 -7.05
CA MET A 427 -10.38 5.73 -6.43
C MET A 427 -8.99 5.38 -5.92
N LEU A 428 -7.94 5.67 -6.69
CA LEU A 428 -6.56 5.44 -6.25
C LEU A 428 -6.20 6.27 -5.01
N ARG A 429 -6.69 7.52 -4.92
CA ARG A 429 -6.51 8.35 -3.71
C ARG A 429 -7.21 7.73 -2.50
N ILE A 430 -8.45 7.24 -2.68
CA ILE A 430 -9.20 6.54 -1.61
C ILE A 430 -8.46 5.26 -1.20
N ILE A 431 -7.98 4.46 -2.14
CA ILE A 431 -7.23 3.22 -1.88
C ILE A 431 -5.94 3.52 -1.10
N LYS A 432 -5.17 4.55 -1.50
CA LYS A 432 -3.96 4.96 -0.75
C LYS A 432 -4.29 5.41 0.66
N ALA A 433 -5.28 6.29 0.81
CA ALA A 433 -5.67 6.82 2.12
C ALA A 433 -6.20 5.72 3.06
N ALA A 434 -6.81 4.65 2.51
CA ALA A 434 -7.29 3.48 3.23
C ALA A 434 -6.19 2.42 3.48
N GLY A 435 -4.95 2.67 3.02
CA GLY A 435 -3.83 1.74 3.13
C GLY A 435 -3.45 1.47 4.57
N PHE A 436 -3.36 0.18 4.94
CA PHE A 436 -2.92 -0.20 6.27
C PHE A 436 -2.02 -1.44 6.23
N PHE A 437 -1.20 -1.57 7.27
CA PHE A 437 -0.24 -2.65 7.46
C PHE A 437 -0.64 -3.48 8.68
N ASP A 438 -1.02 -4.72 8.47
CA ASP A 438 -1.44 -5.60 9.56
C ASP A 438 -0.26 -6.42 10.11
N LEU A 439 0.01 -6.35 11.42
CA LEU A 439 1.13 -7.04 12.04
C LEU A 439 1.06 -8.56 11.83
N GLY A 440 -0.12 -9.18 12.02
CA GLY A 440 -0.28 -10.62 11.82
C GLY A 440 -0.12 -11.05 10.36
N HIS A 441 -0.44 -10.17 9.40
CA HIS A 441 -0.18 -10.43 7.99
C HIS A 441 1.33 -10.40 7.66
N TYR A 442 2.07 -9.48 8.28
CA TYR A 442 3.51 -9.34 8.07
C TYR A 442 4.36 -10.36 8.84
N THR A 443 3.94 -10.74 10.05
CA THR A 443 4.63 -11.75 10.86
C THR A 443 4.20 -13.17 10.51
N ASN A 444 2.99 -13.34 10.02
CA ASN A 444 2.33 -14.62 9.76
C ASN A 444 2.16 -15.51 11.01
N TYR A 445 2.11 -14.92 12.20
CA TYR A 445 1.93 -15.64 13.47
C TYR A 445 0.67 -16.50 13.46
N GLY A 446 0.81 -17.79 13.75
CA GLY A 446 -0.27 -18.76 13.74
C GLY A 446 -1.06 -18.82 12.42
N GLN A 447 -0.65 -18.11 11.38
CA GLN A 447 -1.41 -17.89 10.15
C GLN A 447 -2.74 -17.14 10.38
N ILE A 448 -2.81 -16.30 11.42
CA ILE A 448 -4.05 -15.62 11.82
C ILE A 448 -4.63 -14.74 10.71
N ALA A 449 -3.79 -14.04 9.96
CA ALA A 449 -4.21 -13.20 8.83
C ALA A 449 -4.75 -13.99 7.63
N ASP A 450 -4.45 -15.28 7.56
CA ASP A 450 -4.87 -16.17 6.47
C ASP A 450 -6.19 -16.91 6.81
N ILE A 451 -6.86 -16.56 7.91
CA ILE A 451 -7.92 -17.37 8.51
C ILE A 451 -9.09 -17.67 7.57
N VAL A 452 -9.59 -16.67 6.80
CA VAL A 452 -10.70 -16.88 5.84
C VAL A 452 -10.26 -17.82 4.71
N LYS A 453 -9.03 -17.68 4.21
CA LYS A 453 -8.44 -18.60 3.23
C LYS A 453 -8.39 -20.03 3.79
N LEU A 454 -7.94 -20.20 5.03
CA LEU A 454 -7.84 -21.51 5.68
C LEU A 454 -9.23 -22.16 5.85
N MET A 455 -10.26 -21.39 6.18
CA MET A 455 -11.63 -21.86 6.25
C MET A 455 -12.15 -22.36 4.88
N ILE A 456 -11.81 -21.67 3.79
CA ILE A 456 -12.17 -22.09 2.43
C ILE A 456 -11.44 -23.37 2.03
N GLU A 457 -10.13 -23.46 2.27
CA GLU A 457 -9.29 -24.55 1.79
C GLU A 457 -9.35 -25.82 2.64
N LYS A 458 -9.59 -25.65 3.94
CA LYS A 458 -9.53 -26.74 4.94
C LYS A 458 -10.73 -26.71 5.88
N PRO A 459 -11.97 -26.75 5.38
CA PRO A 459 -13.17 -26.59 6.22
C PRO A 459 -13.30 -27.69 7.29
N ALA A 460 -12.77 -28.89 7.03
CA ALA A 460 -12.76 -29.97 8.02
C ALA A 460 -11.91 -29.64 9.28
N THR A 461 -10.90 -28.78 9.13
CA THR A 461 -10.00 -28.38 10.23
C THR A 461 -10.47 -27.10 10.90
N TYR A 462 -10.86 -26.10 10.12
CA TYR A 462 -11.14 -24.75 10.61
C TYR A 462 -12.64 -24.48 10.84
N GLY A 463 -13.53 -25.37 10.37
CA GLY A 463 -14.97 -25.21 10.53
C GLY A 463 -15.55 -24.11 9.65
N SER A 464 -16.82 -23.76 9.93
CA SER A 464 -17.58 -22.73 9.21
C SER A 464 -17.71 -21.42 9.98
N SER A 465 -17.28 -21.35 11.24
CA SER A 465 -17.32 -20.16 12.08
C SER A 465 -15.92 -19.59 12.29
N ILE A 466 -15.79 -18.26 12.22
CA ILE A 466 -14.53 -17.56 12.50
C ILE A 466 -14.01 -17.88 13.90
N TYR A 467 -14.89 -18.05 14.89
CA TYR A 467 -14.52 -18.35 16.26
C TYR A 467 -13.84 -19.72 16.35
N THR A 468 -14.45 -20.75 15.73
CA THR A 468 -13.86 -22.11 15.69
C THR A 468 -12.54 -22.12 14.95
N ALA A 469 -12.46 -21.38 13.84
CA ALA A 469 -11.24 -21.28 13.04
C ALA A 469 -10.10 -20.60 13.85
N ILE A 470 -10.41 -19.55 14.59
CA ILE A 470 -9.42 -18.87 15.44
C ILE A 470 -8.94 -19.78 16.59
N GLU A 471 -9.82 -20.56 17.22
CA GLU A 471 -9.42 -21.52 18.27
C GLU A 471 -8.33 -22.48 17.83
N VAL A 472 -8.30 -22.86 16.53
CA VAL A 472 -7.26 -23.73 15.95
C VAL A 472 -5.89 -23.08 15.98
N VAL A 473 -5.80 -21.77 15.76
CA VAL A 473 -4.54 -21.01 15.61
C VAL A 473 -4.18 -20.17 16.82
N GLU A 474 -5.12 -19.90 17.74
CA GLU A 474 -4.99 -18.96 18.85
C GLU A 474 -3.76 -19.23 19.73
N ASN A 475 -3.58 -20.46 20.18
CA ASN A 475 -2.45 -20.80 21.05
C ASN A 475 -1.10 -20.61 20.35
N THR A 476 -1.00 -20.95 19.06
CA THR A 476 0.24 -20.76 18.29
C THR A 476 0.51 -19.27 18.08
N THR A 477 -0.53 -18.51 17.71
CA THR A 477 -0.43 -17.05 17.50
C THR A 477 0.03 -16.35 18.78
N LEU A 478 -0.59 -16.66 19.93
CA LEU A 478 -0.23 -16.03 21.20
C LEU A 478 1.16 -16.44 21.67
N ALA A 479 1.57 -17.71 21.47
CA ALA A 479 2.92 -18.16 21.81
C ALA A 479 4.00 -17.46 20.96
N GLU A 480 3.73 -17.23 19.67
CA GLU A 480 4.64 -16.48 18.78
C GLU A 480 4.68 -15.00 19.15
N LEU A 481 3.59 -14.40 19.64
CA LEU A 481 3.54 -13.03 20.14
C LEU A 481 4.37 -12.82 21.45
N GLU A 482 4.63 -13.86 22.24
CA GLU A 482 5.50 -13.73 23.44
C GLU A 482 6.88 -13.15 23.07
N ILE A 483 7.39 -13.48 21.89
CA ILE A 483 8.66 -12.93 21.38
C ILE A 483 8.57 -11.41 21.23
N TRP A 484 7.41 -10.89 20.81
CA TRP A 484 7.19 -9.45 20.61
C TRP A 484 7.30 -8.65 21.93
N TYR A 485 6.85 -9.24 23.04
CA TYR A 485 7.01 -8.62 24.36
C TYR A 485 8.45 -8.69 24.88
N LEU A 486 9.17 -9.77 24.55
CA LEU A 486 10.58 -9.90 24.93
C LEU A 486 11.47 -8.89 24.22
N LEU A 487 11.07 -8.35 23.07
CA LEU A 487 11.83 -7.33 22.36
C LEU A 487 12.01 -6.08 23.23
N ASP A 488 10.97 -5.58 23.88
CA ASP A 488 11.07 -4.42 24.77
C ASP A 488 12.07 -4.66 25.91
N ASP A 489 12.08 -5.85 26.50
CA ASP A 489 13.05 -6.20 27.55
C ASP A 489 14.48 -6.29 27.03
N LEU A 490 14.68 -6.82 25.82
CA LEU A 490 16.01 -6.94 25.20
C LEU A 490 16.64 -5.59 24.82
N TYR A 491 15.82 -4.55 24.64
CA TYR A 491 16.27 -3.20 24.30
C TYR A 491 16.20 -2.22 25.47
N ARG A 492 15.76 -2.66 26.66
CA ARG A 492 15.95 -1.89 27.90
C ARG A 492 17.43 -1.96 28.30
N LYS A 493 18.15 -0.89 28.11
CA LYS A 493 19.53 -0.72 28.62
C LYS A 493 19.55 0.00 29.96
#